data_4d1c75248a9de871e75c31df465dbd82
#
_entry.id   4d1c75248a9de871e75c31df465dbd82
#
_cell.length_a   1.000
_cell.length_b   1.000
_cell.length_c   1.000
_cell.angle_alpha   90.00
_cell.angle_beta   90.00
_cell.angle_gamma   90.00
#
_symmetry.space_group_name_H-M   'P 1'
#
loop_
_entity.id
_entity.type
_entity.pdbx_description
1 polymer ?
#
loop_
_entity_poly.entity_id
_entity_poly.type
_entity_poly.pdbx_seq_one_letter_code
_entity_poly.pdbx_strand_id
1 'polypeptide(L)'
;AQAGTVAWLAFVGFAVSAIGLPVIGVIAVARAGGLSELAGRVHPRFAQVFALLVYLSIGPCLAIPRTASTSFQMLTPLVGGDAMRQLIYSIVFFAAAFFVALHPEKLTSWLGRILCPTLIILIFVLFFGCLFHPVAEHYGVPTADYASLPGLTGILNGYQTMDTLAALNFGAVIALNIRDYGIEDEQQVRRSTIRAGWIAGAMLLLIYAMLTHVGALSGAAWPGGSTGADTLSNIASGLFGPVGQVLLAA
;
A
#
# COMPACT_ATOMS: atom_id res chain seq x y z
N ALA A 1 -12.22 -5.89 -7.85
CA ALA A 1 -13.60 -5.68 -8.28
C ALA A 1 -13.69 -5.54 -9.83
N GLN A 2 -13.04 -4.55 -10.42
CA GLN A 2 -13.17 -4.21 -11.86
C GLN A 2 -12.63 -5.29 -12.81
N ALA A 3 -11.68 -6.08 -12.40
CA ALA A 3 -11.07 -7.14 -13.23
C ALA A 3 -11.94 -8.41 -13.33
N GLY A 4 -12.89 -8.60 -12.45
CA GLY A 4 -13.85 -9.72 -12.51
C GLY A 4 -13.19 -11.07 -12.76
N THR A 5 -13.65 -11.80 -13.78
CA THR A 5 -13.15 -13.14 -14.16
C THR A 5 -11.69 -13.17 -14.59
N VAL A 6 -11.11 -12.05 -15.04
CA VAL A 6 -9.69 -11.95 -15.45
C VAL A 6 -8.79 -11.42 -14.33
N ALA A 7 -9.28 -11.40 -13.08
CA ALA A 7 -8.58 -10.83 -11.93
C ALA A 7 -7.19 -11.41 -11.70
N TRP A 8 -7.00 -12.71 -11.87
CA TRP A 8 -5.71 -13.36 -11.67
C TRP A 8 -4.69 -12.99 -12.74
N LEU A 9 -5.12 -12.81 -13.99
CA LEU A 9 -4.23 -12.35 -15.05
C LEU A 9 -3.83 -10.88 -14.84
N ALA A 10 -4.79 -10.04 -14.42
CA ALA A 10 -4.53 -8.66 -14.02
C ALA A 10 -3.61 -8.61 -12.79
N PHE A 11 -3.78 -9.51 -11.82
CA PHE A 11 -2.93 -9.61 -10.64
C PHE A 11 -1.48 -9.94 -10.97
N VAL A 12 -1.21 -10.83 -11.91
CA VAL A 12 0.17 -11.10 -12.35
C VAL A 12 0.83 -9.85 -12.89
N GLY A 13 0.13 -9.08 -13.75
CA GLY A 13 0.64 -7.80 -14.23
C GLY A 13 0.85 -6.79 -13.10
N PHE A 14 -0.10 -6.67 -12.20
CA PHE A 14 -0.02 -5.82 -11.01
C PHE A 14 1.18 -6.18 -10.12
N ALA A 15 1.40 -7.47 -9.84
CA ALA A 15 2.48 -7.94 -8.99
C ALA A 15 3.88 -7.60 -9.56
N VAL A 16 4.03 -7.62 -10.88
CA VAL A 16 5.30 -7.21 -11.53
C VAL A 16 5.65 -5.76 -11.19
N SER A 17 4.70 -4.84 -11.26
CA SER A 17 4.95 -3.41 -11.01
C SER A 17 4.82 -3.01 -9.55
N ALA A 18 3.81 -3.49 -8.82
CA ALA A 18 3.57 -3.12 -7.43
C ALA A 18 4.45 -3.86 -6.42
N ILE A 19 5.05 -5.00 -6.79
CA ILE A 19 5.90 -5.79 -5.89
C ILE A 19 7.30 -5.96 -6.48
N GLY A 20 7.40 -6.40 -7.73
CA GLY A 20 8.67 -6.68 -8.38
C GLY A 20 9.58 -5.45 -8.45
N LEU A 21 9.07 -4.33 -8.95
CA LEU A 21 9.84 -3.09 -9.03
C LEU A 21 10.27 -2.54 -7.66
N PRO A 22 9.39 -2.47 -6.64
CA PRO A 22 9.80 -2.07 -5.28
C PRO A 22 10.91 -2.95 -4.69
N VAL A 23 10.80 -4.27 -4.80
CA VAL A 23 11.84 -5.18 -4.30
C VAL A 23 13.18 -4.95 -5.01
N ILE A 24 13.16 -4.79 -6.34
CA ILE A 24 14.36 -4.44 -7.12
C ILE A 24 14.90 -3.07 -6.67
N GLY A 25 14.03 -2.09 -6.41
CA GLY A 25 14.38 -0.77 -5.90
C GLY A 25 15.13 -0.84 -4.56
N VAL A 26 14.60 -1.59 -3.59
CA VAL A 26 15.28 -1.82 -2.30
C VAL A 26 16.64 -2.47 -2.49
N ILE A 27 16.74 -3.50 -3.35
CA ILE A 27 18.00 -4.18 -3.64
C ILE A 27 19.02 -3.22 -4.26
N ALA A 28 18.59 -2.39 -5.21
CA ALA A 28 19.44 -1.42 -5.88
C ALA A 28 20.00 -0.38 -4.89
N VAL A 29 19.12 0.19 -4.05
CA VAL A 29 19.51 1.17 -3.02
C VAL A 29 20.44 0.53 -1.98
N ALA A 30 20.13 -0.68 -1.51
CA ALA A 30 20.97 -1.40 -0.55
C ALA A 30 22.36 -1.73 -1.11
N ARG A 31 22.45 -2.03 -2.42
CA ARG A 31 23.75 -2.28 -3.08
C ARG A 31 24.54 -1.01 -3.38
N ALA A 32 23.87 0.10 -3.57
CA ALA A 32 24.50 1.38 -3.85
C ALA A 32 24.99 2.10 -2.59
N GLY A 33 24.42 1.78 -1.42
CA GLY A 33 24.69 2.45 -0.15
C GLY A 33 23.69 3.56 0.18
N GLY A 34 22.75 3.88 -0.75
CA GLY A 34 21.73 4.90 -0.56
C GLY A 34 21.12 5.36 -1.88
N LEU A 35 20.06 6.15 -1.78
CA LEU A 35 19.39 6.72 -2.97
C LEU A 35 20.27 7.74 -3.69
N SER A 36 20.94 8.61 -2.91
CA SER A 36 21.85 9.63 -3.46
C SER A 36 23.06 9.01 -4.15
N GLU A 37 23.63 7.96 -3.57
CA GLU A 37 24.75 7.20 -4.14
C GLU A 37 24.34 6.49 -5.42
N LEU A 38 23.13 5.90 -5.44
CA LEU A 38 22.58 5.24 -6.62
C LEU A 38 22.41 6.24 -7.78
N ALA A 39 21.75 7.35 -7.53
CA ALA A 39 21.50 8.39 -8.52
C ALA A 39 22.79 9.15 -8.91
N GLY A 40 23.73 9.29 -7.97
CA GLY A 40 25.03 9.95 -8.17
C GLY A 40 25.94 9.25 -9.18
N ARG A 41 25.70 7.96 -9.44
CA ARG A 41 26.41 7.21 -10.49
C ARG A 41 26.13 7.74 -11.89
N VAL A 42 24.99 8.41 -12.09
CA VAL A 42 24.66 9.07 -13.36
C VAL A 42 25.33 10.45 -13.40
N HIS A 43 25.01 11.31 -12.43
CA HIS A 43 25.61 12.64 -12.29
C HIS A 43 25.24 13.23 -10.92
N PRO A 44 26.16 13.98 -10.23
CA PRO A 44 25.89 14.55 -8.90
C PRO A 44 24.65 15.49 -8.87
N ARG A 45 24.48 16.34 -9.90
CA ARG A 45 23.29 17.22 -9.97
C ARG A 45 22.00 16.43 -10.19
N PHE A 46 22.05 15.35 -10.98
CA PHE A 46 20.92 14.45 -11.16
C PHE A 46 20.49 13.83 -9.83
N ALA A 47 21.46 13.39 -9.01
CA ALA A 47 21.18 12.82 -7.70
C ALA A 47 20.40 13.79 -6.79
N GLN A 48 20.81 15.05 -6.75
CA GLN A 48 20.15 16.08 -5.93
C GLN A 48 18.72 16.34 -6.40
N VAL A 49 18.52 16.55 -7.71
CA VAL A 49 17.19 16.82 -8.28
C VAL A 49 16.29 15.59 -8.14
N PHE A 50 16.81 14.41 -8.43
CA PHE A 50 16.04 13.17 -8.34
C PHE A 50 15.62 12.86 -6.90
N ALA A 51 16.53 12.96 -5.93
CA ALA A 51 16.20 12.78 -4.52
C ALA A 51 15.15 13.80 -4.06
N LEU A 52 15.30 15.07 -4.43
CA LEU A 52 14.31 16.11 -4.12
C LEU A 52 12.93 15.76 -4.69
N LEU A 53 12.86 15.34 -5.95
CA LEU A 53 11.60 14.94 -6.60
C LEU A 53 10.95 13.73 -5.92
N VAL A 54 11.75 12.73 -5.54
CA VAL A 54 11.25 11.55 -4.80
C VAL A 54 10.69 11.96 -3.44
N TYR A 55 11.41 12.78 -2.67
CA TYR A 55 10.92 13.26 -1.37
C TYR A 55 9.68 14.13 -1.47
N LEU A 56 9.61 15.02 -2.46
CA LEU A 56 8.42 15.85 -2.70
C LEU A 56 7.21 15.00 -3.12
N SER A 57 7.43 14.00 -3.96
CA SER A 57 6.35 13.11 -4.43
C SER A 57 5.79 12.24 -3.31
N ILE A 58 6.66 11.63 -2.49
CA ILE A 58 6.22 10.79 -1.35
C ILE A 58 5.66 11.66 -0.23
N GLY A 59 6.29 12.81 0.02
CA GLY A 59 5.89 13.75 1.07
C GLY A 59 4.68 14.60 0.66
N PRO A 60 4.85 15.92 0.60
CA PRO A 60 3.74 16.87 0.59
C PRO A 60 2.91 16.86 -0.68
N CYS A 61 3.45 16.41 -1.83
CA CYS A 61 2.77 16.61 -3.11
C CYS A 61 1.74 15.53 -3.45
N LEU A 62 1.99 14.25 -3.15
CA LEU A 62 1.16 13.15 -3.63
C LEU A 62 0.77 12.15 -2.54
N ALA A 63 1.75 11.46 -1.91
CA ALA A 63 1.43 10.30 -1.07
C ALA A 63 0.75 10.71 0.25
N ILE A 64 1.28 11.69 0.98
CA ILE A 64 0.72 12.11 2.26
C ILE A 64 -0.69 12.69 2.12
N PRO A 65 -1.00 13.62 1.19
CA PRO A 65 -2.37 14.09 0.99
C PRO A 65 -3.33 12.98 0.59
N ARG A 66 -2.87 12.03 -0.22
CA ARG A 66 -3.66 10.86 -0.63
C ARG A 66 -4.06 9.99 0.57
N THR A 67 -3.20 9.79 1.56
CA THR A 67 -3.53 8.97 2.75
C THR A 67 -4.70 9.55 3.53
N ALA A 68 -4.73 10.87 3.76
CA ALA A 68 -5.84 11.55 4.43
C ALA A 68 -7.15 11.43 3.62
N SER A 69 -7.08 11.60 2.30
CA SER A 69 -8.26 11.49 1.43
C SER A 69 -8.81 10.05 1.40
N THR A 70 -7.94 9.04 1.29
CA THR A 70 -8.36 7.64 1.24
C THR A 70 -8.95 7.17 2.56
N SER A 71 -8.35 7.57 3.70
CA SER A 71 -8.91 7.22 5.02
C SER A 71 -10.25 7.91 5.27
N PHE A 72 -10.44 9.16 4.81
CA PHE A 72 -11.75 9.81 4.87
C PHE A 72 -12.80 9.09 4.03
N GLN A 73 -12.45 8.57 2.84
CA GLN A 73 -13.38 7.80 2.02
C GLN A 73 -13.92 6.56 2.76
N MET A 74 -13.11 5.90 3.58
CA MET A 74 -13.57 4.76 4.38
C MET A 74 -14.55 5.18 5.50
N LEU A 75 -14.46 6.42 5.99
CA LEU A 75 -15.38 7.00 6.97
C LEU A 75 -16.65 7.58 6.34
N THR A 76 -16.66 7.85 5.05
CA THR A 76 -17.78 8.49 4.34
C THR A 76 -19.13 7.82 4.59
N PRO A 77 -19.26 6.47 4.62
CA PRO A 77 -20.54 5.81 4.91
C PRO A 77 -21.09 6.12 6.32
N LEU A 78 -20.21 6.44 7.28
CA LEU A 78 -20.60 6.72 8.67
C LEU A 78 -20.83 8.22 8.93
N VAL A 79 -20.02 9.08 8.32
CA VAL A 79 -19.97 10.52 8.64
C VAL A 79 -20.58 11.40 7.57
N GLY A 80 -20.72 10.86 6.32
CA GLY A 80 -21.12 11.61 5.15
C GLY A 80 -19.96 12.27 4.41
N GLY A 81 -20.14 12.54 3.10
CA GLY A 81 -19.08 12.94 2.15
C GLY A 81 -18.98 14.44 1.86
N ASP A 82 -19.38 15.33 2.78
CA ASP A 82 -19.32 16.77 2.55
C ASP A 82 -17.89 17.31 2.56
N ALA A 83 -17.59 18.28 1.69
CA ALA A 83 -16.28 18.91 1.59
C ALA A 83 -15.81 19.54 2.92
N MET A 84 -16.73 20.11 3.71
CA MET A 84 -16.42 20.69 5.01
C MET A 84 -15.97 19.61 6.01
N ARG A 85 -16.64 18.46 6.02
CA ARG A 85 -16.28 17.32 6.90
C ARG A 85 -14.94 16.74 6.51
N GLN A 86 -14.65 16.62 5.21
CA GLN A 86 -13.35 16.20 4.71
C GLN A 86 -12.24 17.16 5.13
N LEU A 87 -12.47 18.47 5.07
CA LEU A 87 -11.51 19.47 5.50
C LEU A 87 -11.21 19.34 7.01
N ILE A 88 -12.26 19.27 7.84
CA ILE A 88 -12.12 19.11 9.30
C ILE A 88 -11.35 17.81 9.62
N TYR A 89 -11.74 16.70 8.97
CA TYR A 89 -11.05 15.42 9.13
C TYR A 89 -9.57 15.53 8.76
N SER A 90 -9.25 16.16 7.63
CA SER A 90 -7.86 16.32 7.17
C SER A 90 -7.03 17.14 8.16
N ILE A 91 -7.60 18.22 8.73
CA ILE A 91 -6.91 19.03 9.75
C ILE A 91 -6.61 18.18 10.98
N VAL A 92 -7.59 17.42 11.48
CA VAL A 92 -7.42 16.54 12.64
C VAL A 92 -6.41 15.44 12.36
N PHE A 93 -6.51 14.82 11.18
CA PHE A 93 -5.59 13.77 10.74
C PHE A 93 -4.13 14.27 10.68
N PHE A 94 -3.90 15.42 10.04
CA PHE A 94 -2.54 15.96 9.95
C PHE A 94 -2.03 16.52 11.27
N ALA A 95 -2.90 17.05 12.14
CA ALA A 95 -2.51 17.42 13.50
C ALA A 95 -2.07 16.19 14.29
N ALA A 96 -2.84 15.10 14.26
CA ALA A 96 -2.47 13.85 14.93
C ALA A 96 -1.16 13.28 14.36
N ALA A 97 -1.02 13.23 13.02
CA ALA A 97 0.20 12.79 12.37
C ALA A 97 1.43 13.62 12.77
N PHE A 98 1.26 14.95 12.90
CA PHE A 98 2.32 15.84 13.34
C PHE A 98 2.77 15.53 14.78
N PHE A 99 1.82 15.36 15.72
CA PHE A 99 2.17 15.00 17.10
C PHE A 99 2.87 13.63 17.19
N VAL A 100 2.44 12.66 16.40
CA VAL A 100 3.10 11.34 16.35
C VAL A 100 4.50 11.44 15.75
N ALA A 101 4.68 12.25 14.70
CA ALA A 101 5.97 12.46 14.03
C ALA A 101 7.01 13.19 14.93
N LEU A 102 6.58 13.92 15.95
CA LEU A 102 7.49 14.53 16.93
C LEU A 102 8.23 13.49 17.80
N HIS A 103 7.78 12.22 17.79
CA HIS A 103 8.37 11.14 18.59
C HIS A 103 8.76 9.94 17.68
N PRO A 104 9.74 10.09 16.79
CA PRO A 104 10.06 9.10 15.75
C PRO A 104 10.52 7.75 16.34
N GLU A 105 11.19 7.76 17.49
CA GLU A 105 11.67 6.53 18.16
C GLU A 105 10.51 5.62 18.61
N LYS A 106 9.43 6.20 19.11
CA LYS A 106 8.23 5.46 19.50
C LYS A 106 7.43 4.99 18.29
N LEU A 107 7.43 5.78 17.23
CA LEU A 107 6.69 5.51 16.01
C LEU A 107 7.09 4.16 15.38
N THR A 108 8.37 3.91 15.19
CA THR A 108 8.87 2.65 14.61
C THR A 108 8.42 1.43 15.43
N SER A 109 8.48 1.56 16.76
CA SER A 109 8.05 0.48 17.66
C SER A 109 6.52 0.27 17.62
N TRP A 110 5.72 1.33 17.55
CA TRP A 110 4.26 1.25 17.49
C TRP A 110 3.78 0.71 16.13
N LEU A 111 4.36 1.17 15.03
CA LEU A 111 4.06 0.64 13.70
C LEU A 111 4.31 -0.87 13.65
N GLY A 112 5.49 -1.31 14.06
CA GLY A 112 5.89 -2.72 13.94
C GLY A 112 5.17 -3.65 14.91
N ARG A 113 4.84 -3.19 16.13
CA ARG A 113 4.28 -4.06 17.18
C ARG A 113 2.75 -4.08 17.21
N ILE A 114 2.10 -3.00 16.80
CA ILE A 114 0.65 -2.86 16.94
C ILE A 114 -0.02 -2.69 15.59
N LEU A 115 0.33 -1.63 14.84
CA LEU A 115 -0.37 -1.28 13.61
C LEU A 115 -0.23 -2.34 12.51
N CYS A 116 0.99 -2.80 12.23
CA CYS A 116 1.20 -3.81 11.18
C CYS A 116 0.51 -5.14 11.49
N PRO A 117 0.65 -5.76 12.69
CA PRO A 117 -0.07 -6.98 13.01
C PRO A 117 -1.58 -6.80 12.98
N THR A 118 -2.11 -5.69 13.48
CA THR A 118 -3.55 -5.40 13.48
C THR A 118 -4.09 -5.32 12.05
N LEU A 119 -3.39 -4.61 11.16
CA LEU A 119 -3.78 -4.50 9.75
C LEU A 119 -3.75 -5.86 9.06
N ILE A 120 -2.70 -6.66 9.29
CA ILE A 120 -2.60 -8.01 8.73
C ILE A 120 -3.74 -8.89 9.23
N ILE A 121 -4.03 -8.88 10.53
CA ILE A 121 -5.15 -9.64 11.12
C ILE A 121 -6.48 -9.20 10.49
N LEU A 122 -6.71 -7.90 10.32
CA LEU A 122 -7.93 -7.39 9.70
C LEU A 122 -8.09 -7.91 8.26
N ILE A 123 -7.02 -7.90 7.46
CA ILE A 123 -7.04 -8.42 6.10
C ILE A 123 -7.33 -9.93 6.11
N PHE A 124 -6.73 -10.70 7.03
CA PHE A 124 -7.02 -12.12 7.18
C PHE A 124 -8.48 -12.37 7.57
N VAL A 125 -9.03 -11.59 8.51
CA VAL A 125 -10.43 -11.68 8.91
C VAL A 125 -11.37 -11.42 7.75
N LEU A 126 -11.10 -10.37 6.94
CA LEU A 126 -11.88 -10.08 5.73
C LEU A 126 -11.77 -11.20 4.70
N PHE A 127 -10.57 -11.72 4.48
CA PHE A 127 -10.34 -12.80 3.51
C PHE A 127 -11.05 -14.10 3.93
N PHE A 128 -10.84 -14.56 5.16
CA PHE A 128 -11.48 -15.77 5.67
C PHE A 128 -12.99 -15.58 5.81
N GLY A 129 -13.45 -14.38 6.22
CA GLY A 129 -14.86 -14.05 6.22
C GLY A 129 -15.48 -14.22 4.84
N CYS A 130 -14.84 -13.71 3.80
CA CYS A 130 -15.29 -13.85 2.43
C CYS A 130 -15.16 -15.31 1.90
N LEU A 131 -14.20 -16.09 2.41
CA LEU A 131 -14.03 -17.49 2.02
C LEU A 131 -15.11 -18.40 2.62
N PHE A 132 -15.49 -18.18 3.89
CA PHE A 132 -16.52 -18.96 4.59
C PHE A 132 -17.94 -18.51 4.27
N HIS A 133 -18.12 -17.21 4.01
CA HIS A 133 -19.39 -16.59 3.63
C HIS A 133 -19.16 -15.74 2.36
N PRO A 134 -19.05 -16.39 1.19
CA PRO A 134 -18.79 -15.69 -0.04
C PRO A 134 -19.91 -14.71 -0.36
N VAL A 135 -19.55 -13.45 -0.62
CA VAL A 135 -20.51 -12.38 -0.97
C VAL A 135 -21.11 -12.57 -2.36
N ALA A 136 -20.49 -13.41 -3.20
CA ALA A 136 -20.99 -13.86 -4.50
C ALA A 136 -20.44 -15.24 -4.83
N GLU A 137 -21.17 -16.03 -5.61
CA GLU A 137 -20.75 -17.38 -6.04
C GLU A 137 -19.72 -17.34 -7.18
N HIS A 138 -19.71 -16.28 -7.97
CA HIS A 138 -18.86 -16.12 -9.13
C HIS A 138 -18.18 -14.74 -9.15
N TYR A 139 -17.07 -14.65 -9.88
CA TYR A 139 -16.42 -13.37 -10.14
C TYR A 139 -17.26 -12.50 -11.06
N GLY A 140 -17.22 -11.18 -10.86
CA GLY A 140 -17.93 -10.22 -11.69
C GLY A 140 -17.43 -10.19 -13.14
N VAL A 141 -18.14 -9.45 -13.98
CA VAL A 141 -17.75 -9.22 -15.38
C VAL A 141 -16.61 -8.17 -15.40
N PRO A 142 -15.54 -8.39 -16.17
CA PRO A 142 -14.48 -7.40 -16.29
C PRO A 142 -14.99 -6.11 -16.95
N THR A 143 -14.53 -4.95 -16.44
CA THR A 143 -14.80 -3.65 -17.09
C THR A 143 -14.05 -3.57 -18.43
N ALA A 144 -14.42 -2.59 -19.28
CA ALA A 144 -13.87 -2.45 -20.63
C ALA A 144 -12.33 -2.44 -20.68
N ASP A 145 -11.69 -1.76 -19.73
CA ASP A 145 -10.23 -1.65 -19.67
C ASP A 145 -9.55 -3.00 -19.37
N TYR A 146 -10.15 -3.79 -18.48
CA TYR A 146 -9.65 -5.12 -18.14
C TYR A 146 -10.06 -6.21 -19.15
N ALA A 147 -11.14 -6.00 -19.91
CA ALA A 147 -11.61 -6.96 -20.89
C ALA A 147 -10.63 -7.08 -22.08
N SER A 148 -9.99 -5.98 -22.47
CA SER A 148 -9.08 -5.95 -23.63
C SER A 148 -7.66 -6.43 -23.30
N LEU A 149 -7.03 -5.84 -22.27
CA LEU A 149 -5.61 -6.06 -21.92
C LEU A 149 -5.43 -6.17 -20.41
N PRO A 150 -5.96 -7.22 -19.75
CA PRO A 150 -5.98 -7.33 -18.28
C PRO A 150 -4.59 -7.27 -17.64
N GLY A 151 -3.58 -7.91 -18.25
CA GLY A 151 -2.21 -7.89 -17.74
C GLY A 151 -1.57 -6.50 -17.79
N LEU A 152 -1.74 -5.78 -18.91
CA LEU A 152 -1.21 -4.42 -19.07
C LEU A 152 -1.91 -3.43 -18.12
N THR A 153 -3.22 -3.51 -18.03
CA THR A 153 -4.02 -2.70 -17.09
C THR A 153 -3.58 -2.98 -15.65
N GLY A 154 -3.30 -4.25 -15.32
CA GLY A 154 -2.72 -4.63 -14.04
C GLY A 154 -1.36 -3.97 -13.78
N ILE A 155 -0.44 -3.99 -14.75
CA ILE A 155 0.88 -3.34 -14.65
C ILE A 155 0.72 -1.83 -14.40
N LEU A 156 -0.14 -1.15 -15.16
CA LEU A 156 -0.38 0.28 -15.01
C LEU A 156 -0.94 0.63 -13.64
N ASN A 157 -1.93 -0.12 -13.17
CA ASN A 157 -2.51 0.09 -11.84
C ASN A 157 -1.50 -0.22 -10.72
N GLY A 158 -0.67 -1.24 -10.87
CA GLY A 158 0.40 -1.52 -9.91
C GLY A 158 1.48 -0.44 -9.90
N TYR A 159 1.79 0.18 -11.04
CA TYR A 159 2.71 1.31 -11.10
C TYR A 159 2.14 2.56 -10.38
N GLN A 160 0.83 2.78 -10.46
CA GLN A 160 0.15 3.90 -9.81
C GLN A 160 0.11 3.80 -8.28
N THR A 161 0.43 2.65 -7.67
CA THR A 161 0.55 2.53 -6.21
C THR A 161 1.71 3.35 -5.64
N MET A 162 2.68 3.73 -6.47
CA MET A 162 3.90 4.50 -6.10
C MET A 162 4.82 3.75 -5.13
N ASP A 163 4.62 2.46 -4.92
CA ASP A 163 5.41 1.65 -3.99
C ASP A 163 6.88 1.62 -4.35
N THR A 164 7.22 1.73 -5.64
CA THR A 164 8.62 1.80 -6.09
C THR A 164 9.32 3.06 -5.59
N LEU A 165 8.66 4.23 -5.66
CA LEU A 165 9.22 5.48 -5.13
C LEU A 165 9.41 5.40 -3.61
N ALA A 166 8.42 4.85 -2.91
CA ALA A 166 8.51 4.59 -1.48
C ALA A 166 9.65 3.63 -1.14
N ALA A 167 9.81 2.54 -1.89
CA ALA A 167 10.87 1.56 -1.69
C ALA A 167 12.28 2.13 -1.86
N LEU A 168 12.50 3.05 -2.82
CA LEU A 168 13.76 3.74 -2.99
C LEU A 168 14.14 4.56 -1.76
N ASN A 169 13.17 5.20 -1.10
CA ASN A 169 13.38 5.96 0.12
C ASN A 169 13.53 5.04 1.34
N PHE A 170 12.59 4.11 1.53
CA PHE A 170 12.59 3.20 2.68
C PHE A 170 13.77 2.22 2.70
N GLY A 171 14.35 1.88 1.56
CA GLY A 171 15.56 1.07 1.51
C GLY A 171 16.71 1.65 2.33
N ALA A 172 16.87 2.98 2.31
CA ALA A 172 17.86 3.68 3.14
C ALA A 172 17.46 3.67 4.62
N VAL A 173 16.17 3.92 4.93
CA VAL A 173 15.68 3.92 6.32
C VAL A 173 15.80 2.54 6.96
N ILE A 174 15.53 1.47 6.23
CA ILE A 174 15.71 0.08 6.72
C ILE A 174 17.19 -0.17 7.03
N ALA A 175 18.11 0.27 6.19
CA ALA A 175 19.54 0.12 6.43
C ALA A 175 20.01 0.87 7.69
N LEU A 176 19.48 2.09 7.93
CA LEU A 176 19.72 2.85 9.16
C LEU A 176 19.20 2.11 10.39
N ASN A 177 17.95 1.66 10.36
CA ASN A 177 17.38 0.91 11.48
C ASN A 177 18.17 -0.37 11.81
N ILE A 178 18.71 -1.07 10.79
CA ILE A 178 19.55 -2.24 11.02
C ILE A 178 20.86 -1.86 11.74
N ARG A 179 21.43 -0.70 11.42
CA ARG A 179 22.62 -0.18 12.11
C ARG A 179 22.30 0.20 13.56
N ASP A 180 21.13 0.76 13.83
CA ASP A 180 20.68 1.11 15.18
C ASP A 180 20.52 -0.13 16.09
N TYR A 181 20.32 -1.32 15.50
CA TYR A 181 20.39 -2.60 16.23
C TYR A 181 21.81 -3.09 16.53
N GLY A 182 22.84 -2.28 16.27
CA GLY A 182 24.24 -2.60 16.59
C GLY A 182 24.96 -3.40 15.51
N ILE A 183 24.45 -3.46 14.29
CA ILE A 183 25.10 -4.12 13.15
C ILE A 183 25.91 -3.07 12.39
N GLU A 184 27.24 -3.03 12.60
CA GLU A 184 28.13 -2.06 11.98
C GLU A 184 28.75 -2.56 10.65
N ASP A 185 28.80 -3.89 10.44
CA ASP A 185 29.33 -4.45 9.20
C ASP A 185 28.45 -4.15 7.99
N GLU A 186 28.97 -3.35 7.07
CA GLU A 186 28.25 -2.93 5.86
C GLU A 186 27.77 -4.09 4.99
N GLN A 187 28.50 -5.20 4.93
CA GLN A 187 28.06 -6.38 4.20
C GLN A 187 26.84 -7.03 4.85
N GLN A 188 26.83 -7.06 6.17
CA GLN A 188 25.74 -7.63 6.94
C GLN A 188 24.50 -6.74 6.88
N VAL A 189 24.66 -5.42 7.01
CA VAL A 189 23.56 -4.44 6.80
C VAL A 189 22.93 -4.63 5.43
N ARG A 190 23.75 -4.65 4.37
CA ARG A 190 23.26 -4.85 3.00
C ARG A 190 22.53 -6.17 2.81
N ARG A 191 23.06 -7.28 3.31
CA ARG A 191 22.42 -8.61 3.21
C ARG A 191 21.08 -8.63 3.96
N SER A 192 21.04 -8.05 5.15
CA SER A 192 19.83 -7.97 5.97
C SER A 192 18.76 -7.10 5.32
N THR A 193 19.13 -5.96 4.75
CA THR A 193 18.22 -5.09 4.00
C THR A 193 17.62 -5.81 2.79
N ILE A 194 18.43 -6.52 2.02
CA ILE A 194 17.97 -7.30 0.86
C ILE A 194 17.02 -8.41 1.31
N ARG A 195 17.35 -9.14 2.40
CA ARG A 195 16.47 -10.19 2.95
C ARG A 195 15.13 -9.61 3.43
N ALA A 196 15.17 -8.48 4.12
CA ALA A 196 13.95 -7.77 4.54
C ALA A 196 13.09 -7.38 3.33
N GLY A 197 13.70 -6.89 2.25
CA GLY A 197 12.99 -6.57 1.00
C GLY A 197 12.31 -7.78 0.36
N TRP A 198 12.97 -8.93 0.32
CA TRP A 198 12.37 -10.17 -0.19
C TRP A 198 11.21 -10.67 0.67
N ILE A 199 11.36 -10.63 2.00
CA ILE A 199 10.30 -11.05 2.94
C ILE A 199 9.10 -10.11 2.80
N ALA A 200 9.33 -8.81 2.77
CA ALA A 200 8.27 -7.81 2.57
C ALA A 200 7.55 -8.03 1.24
N GLY A 201 8.30 -8.26 0.14
CA GLY A 201 7.73 -8.57 -1.16
C GLY A 201 6.86 -9.83 -1.17
N ALA A 202 7.31 -10.90 -0.51
CA ALA A 202 6.54 -12.13 -0.39
C ALA A 202 5.25 -11.92 0.44
N MET A 203 5.31 -11.16 1.52
CA MET A 203 4.13 -10.80 2.31
C MET A 203 3.14 -9.94 1.52
N LEU A 204 3.64 -8.95 0.78
CA LEU A 204 2.81 -8.12 -0.10
C LEU A 204 2.14 -8.96 -1.19
N LEU A 205 2.86 -9.92 -1.79
CA LEU A 205 2.30 -10.84 -2.78
C LEU A 205 1.11 -11.62 -2.20
N LEU A 206 1.27 -12.14 -0.99
CA LEU A 206 0.22 -12.87 -0.30
C LEU A 206 -1.00 -11.97 -0.03
N ILE A 207 -0.76 -10.79 0.55
CA ILE A 207 -1.82 -9.83 0.89
C ILE A 207 -2.58 -9.38 -0.36
N TYR A 208 -1.88 -9.01 -1.42
CA TYR A 208 -2.52 -8.58 -2.65
C TYR A 208 -3.25 -9.72 -3.38
N ALA A 209 -2.76 -10.98 -3.29
CA ALA A 209 -3.49 -12.14 -3.78
C ALA A 209 -4.82 -12.34 -3.04
N MET A 210 -4.80 -12.22 -1.72
CA MET A 210 -6.01 -12.30 -0.89
C MET A 210 -7.00 -11.18 -1.23
N LEU A 211 -6.54 -9.94 -1.32
CA LEU A 211 -7.36 -8.78 -1.69
C LEU A 211 -7.88 -8.88 -3.13
N THR A 212 -7.13 -9.49 -4.04
CA THR A 212 -7.59 -9.73 -5.42
C THR A 212 -8.77 -10.70 -5.45
N HIS A 213 -8.70 -11.79 -4.70
CA HIS A 213 -9.80 -12.74 -4.59
C HIS A 213 -11.06 -12.09 -4.03
N VAL A 214 -10.92 -11.42 -2.88
CA VAL A 214 -12.03 -10.73 -2.20
C VAL A 214 -12.61 -9.62 -3.09
N GLY A 215 -11.75 -8.83 -3.73
CA GLY A 215 -12.17 -7.77 -4.64
C GLY A 215 -12.88 -8.28 -5.91
N ALA A 216 -12.46 -9.42 -6.45
CA ALA A 216 -13.11 -10.02 -7.62
C ALA A 216 -14.55 -10.49 -7.31
N LEU A 217 -14.76 -11.08 -6.13
CA LEU A 217 -16.10 -11.46 -5.65
C LEU A 217 -16.97 -10.22 -5.36
N SER A 218 -16.39 -9.20 -4.75
CA SER A 218 -17.09 -7.93 -4.51
C SER A 218 -17.61 -7.28 -5.78
N GLY A 219 -16.86 -7.37 -6.87
CA GLY A 219 -17.28 -6.83 -8.18
C GLY A 219 -18.54 -7.48 -8.75
N ALA A 220 -18.85 -8.71 -8.36
CA ALA A 220 -20.10 -9.38 -8.72
C ALA A 220 -21.28 -8.96 -7.84
N ALA A 221 -21.03 -8.83 -6.53
CA ALA A 221 -22.05 -8.47 -5.55
C ALA A 221 -22.45 -6.99 -5.65
N TRP A 222 -21.48 -6.09 -5.89
CA TRP A 222 -21.68 -4.63 -5.97
C TRP A 222 -21.02 -4.06 -7.23
N PRO A 223 -21.67 -4.23 -8.41
CA PRO A 223 -21.17 -3.62 -9.64
C PRO A 223 -21.27 -2.10 -9.54
N GLY A 224 -20.15 -1.39 -9.71
CA GLY A 224 -20.11 0.07 -9.68
C GLY A 224 -19.24 0.69 -8.59
N GLY A 225 -18.58 -0.10 -7.75
CA GLY A 225 -17.53 0.41 -6.86
C GLY A 225 -16.40 1.05 -7.66
N SER A 226 -16.22 2.38 -7.51
CA SER A 226 -15.25 3.15 -8.28
C SER A 226 -13.85 3.11 -7.68
N THR A 227 -13.75 2.91 -6.35
CA THR A 227 -12.49 2.94 -5.61
C THR A 227 -12.23 1.67 -4.80
N GLY A 228 -10.97 1.47 -4.41
CA GLY A 228 -10.60 0.38 -3.50
C GLY A 228 -11.23 0.53 -2.11
N ALA A 229 -11.41 1.77 -1.65
CA ALA A 229 -12.06 2.08 -0.39
C ALA A 229 -13.54 1.67 -0.39
N ASP A 230 -14.27 1.98 -1.47
CA ASP A 230 -15.67 1.56 -1.65
C ASP A 230 -15.79 0.03 -1.64
N THR A 231 -14.88 -0.64 -2.35
CA THR A 231 -14.84 -2.11 -2.42
C THR A 231 -14.66 -2.73 -1.04
N LEU A 232 -13.70 -2.26 -0.25
CA LEU A 232 -13.44 -2.76 1.10
C LEU A 232 -14.60 -2.44 2.05
N SER A 233 -15.17 -1.24 1.96
CA SER A 233 -16.31 -0.81 2.76
C SER A 233 -17.55 -1.68 2.48
N ASN A 234 -17.85 -1.97 1.21
CA ASN A 234 -18.95 -2.84 0.82
C ASN A 234 -18.76 -4.26 1.33
N ILE A 235 -17.54 -4.81 1.24
CA ILE A 235 -17.23 -6.15 1.74
C ILE A 235 -17.36 -6.21 3.26
N ALA A 236 -16.77 -5.24 3.98
CA ALA A 236 -16.83 -5.19 5.43
C ALA A 236 -18.29 -5.07 5.93
N SER A 237 -19.09 -4.24 5.24
CA SER A 237 -20.52 -4.10 5.52
C SER A 237 -21.32 -5.37 5.21
N GLY A 238 -21.02 -6.01 4.10
CA GLY A 238 -21.70 -7.25 3.66
C GLY A 238 -21.41 -8.44 4.57
N LEU A 239 -20.19 -8.57 5.08
CA LEU A 239 -19.76 -9.66 5.96
C LEU A 239 -20.13 -9.44 7.42
N PHE A 240 -19.93 -8.23 7.94
CA PHE A 240 -19.99 -7.92 9.36
C PHE A 240 -21.00 -6.83 9.71
N GLY A 241 -21.79 -6.33 8.73
CA GLY A 241 -22.75 -5.26 8.94
C GLY A 241 -22.12 -3.96 9.43
N PRO A 242 -22.79 -3.18 10.32
CA PRO A 242 -22.25 -1.92 10.85
C PRO A 242 -20.95 -2.07 11.61
N VAL A 243 -20.72 -3.24 12.25
CA VAL A 243 -19.48 -3.53 12.97
C VAL A 243 -18.29 -3.59 12.01
N GLY A 244 -18.48 -4.14 10.81
CA GLY A 244 -17.45 -4.19 9.78
C GLY A 244 -17.03 -2.81 9.30
N GLN A 245 -17.97 -1.87 9.17
CA GLN A 245 -17.68 -0.49 8.81
C GLN A 245 -16.85 0.22 9.87
N VAL A 246 -17.21 0.05 11.14
CA VAL A 246 -16.46 0.63 12.27
C VAL A 246 -15.05 0.04 12.35
N LEU A 247 -14.91 -1.29 12.17
CA LEU A 247 -13.60 -1.95 12.16
C LEU A 247 -12.68 -1.50 11.02
N LEU A 248 -13.27 -1.17 9.86
CA LEU A 248 -12.50 -0.67 8.71
C LEU A 248 -12.12 0.81 8.88
N ALA A 249 -12.93 1.57 9.61
CA ALA A 249 -12.75 2.99 9.85
C ALA A 249 -11.77 3.31 10.99
N ALA A 250 -11.54 2.36 11.91
CA ALA A 250 -10.64 2.46 13.07
C ALA A 250 -9.19 2.17 12.71
#